data_c9a887764fc370f404599dca8453d355
#
_entry.id   c9a887764fc370f404599dca8453d355
#
_cell.length_a   1.000
_cell.length_b   1.000
_cell.length_c   1.000
_cell.angle_alpha   90.00
_cell.angle_beta   90.00
_cell.angle_gamma   90.00
#
_symmetry.space_group_name_H-M   'P 1'
#
loop_
_entity.id
_entity.type
_entity.pdbx_description
1 polymer ?
#
loop_
_entity_poly.entity_id
_entity_poly.type
_entity_poly.pdbx_seq_one_letter_code
_entity_poly.pdbx_strand_id
1 'polypeptide(L)'
;FKVGNVRTVDNASIEKDKVVSTDPAAHSKQTKGTIITLYISSGMTKIPDNLIGQPKDTVIEQLKQAGLTQITIESEYSDSIASGAVTRVEPGVGSTVEAGTAVTIWVSTGKQQISVPSVVGMGYANAKSLLESYGFQVTVSGPEDGTVTDMSPTAGTQSDSGATITLTTKSSSTNNGGNNGNNGNNGGNGGNNGNNGNNGGNGGNTD
;
A
#
# COMPACT_ATOMS: atom_id res chain seq x y z
N PHE A 1 49.52 8.88 -40.46
CA PHE A 1 48.40 9.44 -39.70
C PHE A 1 48.94 10.14 -38.45
N LYS A 2 48.19 11.12 -37.96
CA LYS A 2 48.45 11.79 -36.68
C LYS A 2 47.24 11.60 -35.78
N VAL A 3 47.41 11.25 -34.52
CA VAL A 3 46.35 11.27 -33.53
C VAL A 3 46.07 12.72 -33.16
N GLY A 4 44.85 13.14 -33.36
CA GLY A 4 44.35 14.46 -33.01
C GLY A 4 43.66 14.43 -31.63
N ASN A 5 42.34 14.43 -31.65
CA ASN A 5 41.56 14.40 -30.41
C ASN A 5 41.37 12.98 -29.91
N VAL A 6 41.38 12.83 -28.57
CA VAL A 6 40.93 11.63 -27.90
C VAL A 6 39.64 12.01 -27.17
N ARG A 7 38.52 11.28 -27.39
CA ARG A 7 37.23 11.50 -26.78
C ARG A 7 36.81 10.23 -26.03
N THR A 8 36.28 10.40 -24.83
CA THR A 8 35.72 9.29 -24.07
C THR A 8 34.24 9.13 -24.42
N VAL A 9 33.78 7.90 -24.61
CA VAL A 9 32.38 7.53 -24.89
C VAL A 9 32.00 6.37 -24.00
N ASP A 10 30.72 6.36 -23.59
CA ASP A 10 30.20 5.28 -22.78
C ASP A 10 30.08 4.00 -23.61
N ASN A 11 30.61 2.93 -23.10
CA ASN A 11 30.60 1.63 -23.75
C ASN A 11 30.79 0.52 -22.72
N ALA A 12 29.77 -0.34 -22.56
CA ALA A 12 29.81 -1.44 -21.62
C ALA A 12 30.50 -2.70 -22.11
N SER A 13 30.68 -2.82 -23.43
CA SER A 13 31.25 -4.02 -24.07
C SER A 13 32.76 -3.95 -24.24
N ILE A 14 33.31 -2.75 -24.20
CA ILE A 14 34.76 -2.49 -24.37
C ILE A 14 35.28 -1.95 -23.03
N GLU A 15 36.34 -2.59 -22.54
CA GLU A 15 36.99 -2.18 -21.31
C GLU A 15 37.38 -0.68 -21.32
N LYS A 16 37.41 -0.07 -20.17
CA LYS A 16 37.86 1.31 -19.98
C LYS A 16 39.22 1.56 -20.66
N ASP A 17 39.33 2.74 -21.25
CA ASP A 17 40.54 3.23 -21.93
C ASP A 17 40.94 2.46 -23.21
N LYS A 18 40.13 1.50 -23.65
CA LYS A 18 40.30 0.83 -24.95
C LYS A 18 39.60 1.60 -26.07
N VAL A 19 40.13 1.49 -27.30
CA VAL A 19 39.54 2.19 -28.45
C VAL A 19 38.26 1.53 -28.89
N VAL A 20 37.17 2.30 -28.89
CA VAL A 20 35.85 1.91 -29.39
C VAL A 20 35.75 2.12 -30.89
N SER A 21 36.17 3.29 -31.37
CA SER A 21 36.12 3.65 -32.79
C SER A 21 37.13 4.76 -33.13
N THR A 22 37.26 5.03 -34.41
CA THR A 22 38.08 6.11 -34.93
C THR A 22 37.29 6.94 -35.94
N ASP A 23 37.65 8.21 -36.07
CA ASP A 23 37.15 9.07 -37.13
C ASP A 23 38.33 9.75 -37.82
N PRO A 24 38.56 9.53 -39.12
CA PRO A 24 37.78 8.64 -40.01
C PRO A 24 37.81 7.17 -39.59
N ALA A 25 36.75 6.45 -40.00
CA ALA A 25 36.53 5.05 -39.62
C ALA A 25 37.70 4.14 -40.01
N ALA A 26 37.94 3.09 -39.24
CA ALA A 26 38.92 2.07 -39.54
C ALA A 26 38.73 1.50 -40.98
N HIS A 27 39.83 1.16 -41.63
CA HIS A 27 39.87 0.65 -43.02
C HIS A 27 39.39 1.65 -44.10
N SER A 28 39.04 2.90 -43.77
CA SER A 28 38.80 3.93 -44.79
C SER A 28 40.09 4.39 -45.44
N LYS A 29 40.05 4.67 -46.78
CA LYS A 29 41.18 5.22 -47.49
C LYS A 29 41.36 6.69 -47.18
N GLN A 30 42.50 7.05 -46.61
CA GLN A 30 42.81 8.43 -46.23
C GLN A 30 44.16 8.85 -46.78
N THR A 31 44.36 10.15 -46.92
CA THR A 31 45.67 10.72 -47.36
C THR A 31 46.68 10.66 -46.22
N LYS A 32 48.00 10.63 -46.63
CA LYS A 32 49.07 10.69 -45.63
C LYS A 32 48.98 11.98 -44.83
N GLY A 33 49.06 11.87 -43.50
CA GLY A 33 48.98 13.03 -42.59
C GLY A 33 47.56 13.36 -42.10
N THR A 34 46.54 12.62 -42.53
CA THR A 34 45.16 12.77 -41.97
C THR A 34 45.20 12.64 -40.46
N ILE A 35 44.48 13.56 -39.79
CA ILE A 35 44.31 13.57 -38.36
C ILE A 35 43.16 12.60 -37.99
N ILE A 36 43.44 11.71 -37.04
CA ILE A 36 42.47 10.72 -36.56
C ILE A 36 41.99 11.08 -35.18
N THR A 37 40.67 11.16 -34.98
CA THR A 37 40.07 11.20 -33.66
C THR A 37 39.90 9.79 -33.12
N LEU A 38 40.30 9.54 -31.90
CA LEU A 38 40.10 8.26 -31.21
C LEU A 38 38.91 8.43 -30.25
N TYR A 39 38.01 7.47 -30.27
CA TYR A 39 36.96 7.32 -29.25
C TYR A 39 37.36 6.14 -28.38
N ILE A 40 37.55 6.42 -27.07
CA ILE A 40 37.94 5.43 -26.07
C ILE A 40 36.78 5.15 -25.13
N SER A 41 36.69 3.92 -24.66
CA SER A 41 35.64 3.51 -23.71
C SER A 41 35.84 4.18 -22.35
N SER A 42 34.74 4.70 -21.76
CA SER A 42 34.72 5.08 -20.36
C SER A 42 34.59 3.86 -19.42
N GLY A 43 34.22 2.70 -19.96
CA GLY A 43 33.82 1.53 -19.17
C GLY A 43 32.45 1.70 -18.48
N MET A 44 31.74 2.78 -18.82
CA MET A 44 30.45 3.12 -18.20
C MET A 44 29.29 2.68 -19.10
N THR A 45 28.15 2.46 -18.48
CA THR A 45 26.87 2.21 -19.13
C THR A 45 25.76 2.96 -18.43
N LYS A 46 24.62 3.13 -19.09
CA LYS A 46 23.46 3.76 -18.52
C LYS A 46 22.38 2.71 -18.18
N ILE A 47 21.81 2.80 -16.99
CA ILE A 47 20.60 2.05 -16.65
C ILE A 47 19.45 2.62 -17.47
N PRO A 48 18.70 1.81 -18.25
CA PRO A 48 17.59 2.31 -19.06
C PRO A 48 16.55 3.10 -18.27
N ASP A 49 15.96 4.15 -18.87
CA ASP A 49 15.10 5.11 -18.17
C ASP A 49 13.69 4.58 -17.86
N ASN A 50 13.16 3.67 -18.67
CA ASN A 50 11.76 3.28 -18.68
C ASN A 50 11.53 1.83 -18.19
N LEU A 51 12.19 1.42 -17.12
CA LEU A 51 12.08 0.05 -16.59
C LEU A 51 10.89 -0.14 -15.66
N ILE A 52 10.45 0.93 -15.00
CA ILE A 52 9.37 0.87 -14.00
C ILE A 52 8.03 0.55 -14.68
N GLY A 53 7.28 -0.38 -14.12
CA GLY A 53 5.98 -0.83 -14.65
C GLY A 53 6.09 -1.89 -15.76
N GLN A 54 7.30 -2.20 -16.24
CA GLN A 54 7.51 -3.25 -17.23
C GLN A 54 7.57 -4.65 -16.58
N PRO A 55 7.22 -5.71 -17.33
CA PRO A 55 7.38 -7.08 -16.86
C PRO A 55 8.85 -7.37 -16.49
N LYS A 56 9.04 -8.08 -15.39
CA LYS A 56 10.35 -8.48 -14.86
C LYS A 56 11.31 -9.00 -15.93
N ASP A 57 10.85 -9.94 -16.78
CA ASP A 57 11.72 -10.60 -17.76
C ASP A 57 12.20 -9.63 -18.84
N THR A 58 11.34 -8.70 -19.27
CA THR A 58 11.68 -7.61 -20.19
C THR A 58 12.77 -6.70 -19.61
N VAL A 59 12.63 -6.33 -18.33
CA VAL A 59 13.61 -5.49 -17.63
C VAL A 59 14.95 -6.19 -17.52
N ILE A 60 14.97 -7.48 -17.20
CA ILE A 60 16.20 -8.30 -17.12
C ILE A 60 16.92 -8.30 -18.47
N GLU A 61 16.20 -8.48 -19.58
CA GLU A 61 16.81 -8.46 -20.92
C GLU A 61 17.39 -7.09 -21.28
N GLN A 62 16.67 -6.00 -20.96
CA GLN A 62 17.17 -4.64 -21.21
C GLN A 62 18.43 -4.34 -20.39
N LEU A 63 18.47 -4.74 -19.12
CA LEU A 63 19.67 -4.59 -18.27
C LEU A 63 20.85 -5.39 -18.81
N LYS A 64 20.63 -6.63 -19.23
CA LYS A 64 21.69 -7.46 -19.86
C LYS A 64 22.22 -6.83 -21.15
N GLN A 65 21.33 -6.30 -22.00
CA GLN A 65 21.73 -5.58 -23.22
C GLN A 65 22.56 -4.33 -22.92
N ALA A 66 22.30 -3.69 -21.76
CA ALA A 66 23.12 -2.58 -21.28
C ALA A 66 24.45 -3.04 -20.62
N GLY A 67 24.77 -4.33 -20.61
CA GLY A 67 25.99 -4.86 -20.00
C GLY A 67 25.91 -5.06 -18.48
N LEU A 68 24.71 -5.01 -17.91
CA LEU A 68 24.43 -5.18 -16.47
C LEU A 68 23.92 -6.60 -16.23
N THR A 69 24.81 -7.53 -15.96
CA THR A 69 24.50 -8.97 -15.86
C THR A 69 24.33 -9.48 -14.43
N GLN A 70 24.78 -8.71 -13.44
CA GLN A 70 24.62 -9.03 -12.03
C GLN A 70 23.29 -8.44 -11.53
N ILE A 71 22.22 -9.23 -11.65
CA ILE A 71 20.86 -8.76 -11.32
C ILE A 71 20.33 -9.54 -10.12
N THR A 72 19.97 -8.82 -9.06
CA THR A 72 19.26 -9.34 -7.89
C THR A 72 17.77 -9.00 -8.01
N ILE A 73 16.91 -9.94 -7.66
CA ILE A 73 15.46 -9.77 -7.72
C ILE A 73 14.92 -9.85 -6.30
N GLU A 74 14.26 -8.78 -5.89
CA GLU A 74 13.50 -8.68 -4.65
C GLU A 74 12.01 -8.57 -4.95
N SER A 75 11.17 -8.78 -3.95
CA SER A 75 9.72 -8.68 -4.11
C SER A 75 9.16 -7.69 -3.10
N GLU A 76 8.18 -6.89 -3.53
CA GLU A 76 7.47 -5.96 -2.65
C GLU A 76 6.00 -5.83 -3.05
N TYR A 77 5.15 -5.37 -2.13
CA TYR A 77 3.77 -5.03 -2.45
C TYR A 77 3.71 -3.70 -3.21
N SER A 78 2.71 -3.57 -4.09
CA SER A 78 2.43 -2.30 -4.75
C SER A 78 0.93 -2.14 -5.00
N ASP A 79 0.38 -1.01 -4.60
CA ASP A 79 -1.02 -0.66 -4.86
C ASP A 79 -1.25 -0.16 -6.29
N SER A 80 -0.19 0.31 -6.95
CA SER A 80 -0.26 0.98 -8.27
C SER A 80 0.36 0.17 -9.40
N ILE A 81 1.27 -0.76 -9.11
CA ILE A 81 1.98 -1.56 -10.12
C ILE A 81 1.50 -3.00 -10.06
N ALA A 82 1.09 -3.53 -11.20
CA ALA A 82 0.57 -4.88 -11.31
C ALA A 82 1.60 -5.93 -10.87
N SER A 83 1.12 -7.06 -10.34
CA SER A 83 1.96 -8.20 -9.98
C SER A 83 2.81 -8.66 -11.17
N GLY A 84 4.09 -8.93 -10.94
CA GLY A 84 5.07 -9.35 -11.95
C GLY A 84 5.78 -8.20 -12.67
N ALA A 85 5.38 -6.95 -12.44
CA ALA A 85 6.03 -5.77 -13.02
C ALA A 85 7.02 -5.13 -12.03
N VAL A 86 8.05 -4.48 -12.55
CA VAL A 86 9.12 -3.85 -11.74
C VAL A 86 8.62 -2.55 -11.12
N THR A 87 8.82 -2.41 -9.82
CA THR A 87 8.41 -1.25 -9.02
C THR A 87 9.53 -0.22 -8.88
N ARG A 88 10.76 -0.68 -8.75
CA ARG A 88 11.95 0.16 -8.63
C ARG A 88 13.21 -0.60 -9.01
N VAL A 89 14.27 0.16 -9.25
CA VAL A 89 15.60 -0.34 -9.65
C VAL A 89 16.65 0.41 -8.86
N GLU A 90 17.68 -0.28 -8.39
CA GLU A 90 18.81 0.30 -7.69
C GLU A 90 20.13 -0.25 -8.26
N PRO A 91 21.05 0.59 -8.73
CA PRO A 91 20.97 2.06 -8.84
C PRO A 91 19.82 2.52 -9.74
N GLY A 92 19.31 3.76 -9.49
CA GLY A 92 18.10 4.27 -10.13
C GLY A 92 18.15 4.31 -11.66
N VAL A 93 16.99 4.21 -12.30
CA VAL A 93 16.86 4.35 -13.77
C VAL A 93 17.51 5.64 -14.25
N GLY A 94 18.14 5.63 -15.42
CA GLY A 94 18.86 6.75 -15.98
C GLY A 94 20.25 7.00 -15.40
N SER A 95 20.66 6.32 -14.34
CA SER A 95 21.99 6.45 -13.76
C SER A 95 23.07 5.90 -14.69
N THR A 96 24.22 6.56 -14.71
CA THR A 96 25.43 6.07 -15.37
C THR A 96 26.27 5.33 -14.34
N VAL A 97 26.60 4.09 -14.61
CA VAL A 97 27.32 3.16 -13.73
C VAL A 97 28.46 2.45 -14.48
N GLU A 98 29.39 1.85 -13.77
CA GLU A 98 30.41 1.00 -14.39
C GLU A 98 29.77 -0.25 -15.00
N ALA A 99 30.29 -0.72 -16.12
CA ALA A 99 29.90 -1.98 -16.72
C ALA A 99 30.06 -3.12 -15.71
N GLY A 100 29.05 -3.99 -15.62
CA GLY A 100 29.03 -5.09 -14.65
C GLY A 100 28.60 -4.70 -13.23
N THR A 101 28.21 -3.43 -12.97
CA THR A 101 27.62 -3.03 -11.68
C THR A 101 26.43 -3.93 -11.36
N ALA A 102 26.36 -4.38 -10.11
CA ALA A 102 25.21 -5.13 -9.61
C ALA A 102 23.97 -4.23 -9.55
N VAL A 103 22.85 -4.73 -10.06
CA VAL A 103 21.56 -4.04 -10.08
C VAL A 103 20.54 -4.86 -9.33
N THR A 104 19.82 -4.24 -8.41
CA THR A 104 18.67 -4.85 -7.74
C THR A 104 17.40 -4.31 -8.35
N ILE A 105 16.50 -5.20 -8.73
CA ILE A 105 15.14 -4.86 -9.17
C ILE A 105 14.14 -5.38 -8.16
N TRP A 106 13.13 -4.56 -7.84
CA TRP A 106 11.99 -4.97 -7.02
C TRP A 106 10.79 -5.22 -7.92
N VAL A 107 10.13 -6.33 -7.67
CA VAL A 107 9.00 -6.80 -8.47
C VAL A 107 7.75 -6.79 -7.62
N SER A 108 6.70 -6.17 -8.14
CA SER A 108 5.39 -6.15 -7.48
C SER A 108 4.84 -7.56 -7.31
N THR A 109 4.35 -7.86 -6.11
CA THR A 109 3.49 -9.02 -5.83
C THR A 109 2.00 -8.67 -5.93
N GLY A 110 1.68 -7.42 -6.30
CA GLY A 110 0.35 -6.84 -6.24
C GLY A 110 0.06 -6.21 -4.90
N LYS A 111 -1.21 -5.93 -4.64
CA LYS A 111 -1.66 -5.36 -3.36
C LYS A 111 -1.43 -6.33 -2.22
N GLN A 112 -1.15 -5.77 -1.04
CA GLN A 112 -1.07 -6.58 0.16
C GLN A 112 -2.42 -7.24 0.44
N GLN A 113 -2.42 -8.56 0.66
CA GLN A 113 -3.60 -9.31 1.06
C GLN A 113 -3.70 -9.34 2.58
N ILE A 114 -4.88 -9.01 3.10
CA ILE A 114 -5.19 -8.97 4.53
C ILE A 114 -6.38 -9.89 4.79
N SER A 115 -6.26 -10.73 5.82
CA SER A 115 -7.37 -11.58 6.24
C SER A 115 -8.46 -10.74 6.90
N VAL A 116 -9.70 -10.84 6.40
CA VAL A 116 -10.85 -10.10 6.95
C VAL A 116 -11.18 -10.61 8.36
N PRO A 117 -11.13 -9.74 9.40
CA PRO A 117 -11.45 -10.16 10.75
C PRO A 117 -12.96 -10.41 10.91
N SER A 118 -13.33 -11.27 11.86
CA SER A 118 -14.74 -11.53 12.18
C SER A 118 -15.33 -10.38 12.99
N VAL A 119 -16.43 -9.80 12.50
CA VAL A 119 -17.16 -8.71 13.18
C VAL A 119 -18.65 -9.00 13.33
N VAL A 120 -19.11 -10.18 12.92
CA VAL A 120 -20.51 -10.60 13.11
C VAL A 120 -20.83 -10.69 14.61
N GLY A 121 -21.92 -10.11 15.01
CA GLY A 121 -22.33 -9.99 16.43
C GLY A 121 -21.84 -8.72 17.13
N MET A 122 -20.95 -7.94 16.51
CA MET A 122 -20.49 -6.66 17.07
C MET A 122 -21.48 -5.53 16.75
N GLY A 123 -21.52 -4.50 17.60
CA GLY A 123 -22.18 -3.24 17.22
C GLY A 123 -21.43 -2.58 16.05
N TYR A 124 -22.18 -1.96 15.14
CA TYR A 124 -21.63 -1.39 13.90
C TYR A 124 -20.41 -0.48 14.11
N ALA A 125 -20.47 0.43 15.08
CA ALA A 125 -19.37 1.37 15.35
C ALA A 125 -18.06 0.65 15.69
N ASN A 126 -18.12 -0.40 16.52
CA ASN A 126 -16.94 -1.20 16.89
C ASN A 126 -16.46 -2.05 15.71
N ALA A 127 -17.38 -2.65 14.95
CA ALA A 127 -17.08 -3.42 13.76
C ALA A 127 -16.35 -2.57 12.71
N LYS A 128 -16.88 -1.36 12.45
CA LYS A 128 -16.29 -0.38 11.54
C LYS A 128 -14.89 0.01 11.97
N SER A 129 -14.71 0.42 13.22
CA SER A 129 -13.39 0.80 13.74
C SER A 129 -12.37 -0.32 13.65
N LEU A 130 -12.78 -1.56 13.91
CA LEU A 130 -11.91 -2.73 13.80
C LEU A 130 -11.48 -2.96 12.32
N LEU A 131 -12.43 -2.97 11.39
CA LEU A 131 -12.13 -3.18 9.97
C LEU A 131 -11.25 -2.05 9.39
N GLU A 132 -11.54 -0.79 9.76
CA GLU A 132 -10.71 0.36 9.35
C GLU A 132 -9.30 0.29 9.92
N SER A 133 -9.10 -0.23 11.13
CA SER A 133 -7.77 -0.45 11.71
C SER A 133 -6.95 -1.51 10.97
N TYR A 134 -7.61 -2.43 10.25
CA TYR A 134 -6.99 -3.39 9.34
C TYR A 134 -6.78 -2.83 7.93
N GLY A 135 -7.18 -1.57 7.69
CA GLY A 135 -7.00 -0.91 6.38
C GLY A 135 -8.13 -1.15 5.40
N PHE A 136 -9.27 -1.70 5.81
CA PHE A 136 -10.45 -1.87 4.98
C PHE A 136 -11.31 -0.63 4.93
N GLN A 137 -12.05 -0.43 3.85
CA GLN A 137 -13.17 0.50 3.79
C GLN A 137 -14.46 -0.22 4.23
N VAL A 138 -15.37 0.50 4.88
CA VAL A 138 -16.61 -0.11 5.39
C VAL A 138 -17.83 0.58 4.79
N THR A 139 -18.76 -0.20 4.28
CA THR A 139 -20.10 0.21 3.91
C THR A 139 -21.13 -0.55 4.75
N VAL A 140 -22.30 0.04 4.96
CA VAL A 140 -23.35 -0.58 5.75
C VAL A 140 -24.67 -0.70 4.98
N SER A 141 -25.31 -1.83 5.15
CA SER A 141 -26.68 -2.09 4.70
C SER A 141 -27.55 -2.34 5.95
N GLY A 142 -28.32 -1.35 6.35
CA GLY A 142 -29.13 -1.34 7.57
C GLY A 142 -28.78 -0.19 8.52
N PRO A 143 -29.31 -0.21 9.74
CA PRO A 143 -29.13 0.87 10.71
C PRO A 143 -27.71 0.91 11.28
N GLU A 144 -27.13 2.12 11.40
CA GLU A 144 -25.78 2.33 11.94
C GLU A 144 -25.69 2.14 13.47
N ASP A 145 -26.82 2.11 14.17
CA ASP A 145 -26.91 1.79 15.60
C ASP A 145 -27.14 0.29 15.87
N GLY A 146 -27.18 -0.51 14.81
CA GLY A 146 -27.50 -1.93 14.86
C GLY A 146 -26.31 -2.84 15.18
N THR A 147 -26.65 -4.12 15.32
CA THR A 147 -25.69 -5.22 15.44
C THR A 147 -25.43 -5.83 14.06
N VAL A 148 -24.17 -6.11 13.75
CA VAL A 148 -23.77 -6.77 12.52
C VAL A 148 -24.27 -8.21 12.49
N THR A 149 -25.10 -8.53 11.50
CA THR A 149 -25.67 -9.87 11.33
C THR A 149 -24.99 -10.65 10.22
N ASP A 150 -24.38 -9.92 9.25
CA ASP A 150 -23.67 -10.53 8.13
C ASP A 150 -22.59 -9.58 7.60
N MET A 151 -21.64 -10.12 6.86
CA MET A 151 -20.57 -9.34 6.26
C MET A 151 -20.10 -9.95 4.92
N SER A 152 -19.72 -9.10 3.99
CA SER A 152 -19.18 -9.51 2.70
C SER A 152 -18.00 -8.62 2.29
N PRO A 153 -16.83 -9.20 1.97
CA PRO A 153 -16.43 -10.61 2.09
C PRO A 153 -16.56 -11.19 3.50
N THR A 154 -16.68 -12.51 3.61
CA THR A 154 -16.81 -13.21 4.89
C THR A 154 -15.50 -13.19 5.69
N ALA A 155 -15.59 -13.36 7.00
CA ALA A 155 -14.43 -13.49 7.88
C ALA A 155 -13.46 -14.59 7.39
N GLY A 156 -12.15 -14.33 7.49
CA GLY A 156 -11.09 -15.24 7.03
C GLY A 156 -10.77 -15.15 5.54
N THR A 157 -11.57 -14.45 4.73
CA THR A 157 -11.26 -14.22 3.32
C THR A 157 -10.01 -13.32 3.23
N GLN A 158 -9.09 -13.65 2.29
CA GLN A 158 -8.00 -12.77 1.93
C GLN A 158 -8.54 -11.69 0.98
N SER A 159 -8.39 -10.44 1.35
CA SER A 159 -8.84 -9.30 0.56
C SER A 159 -7.74 -8.26 0.44
N ASP A 160 -7.75 -7.53 -0.66
CA ASP A 160 -6.78 -6.47 -0.91
C ASP A 160 -6.82 -5.41 0.20
N SER A 161 -5.67 -4.88 0.57
CA SER A 161 -5.60 -3.65 1.37
C SER A 161 -6.44 -2.55 0.72
N GLY A 162 -7.28 -1.86 1.52
CA GLY A 162 -8.23 -0.86 1.02
C GLY A 162 -9.50 -1.41 0.39
N ALA A 163 -9.71 -2.73 0.36
CA ALA A 163 -10.96 -3.32 -0.13
C ALA A 163 -12.16 -2.89 0.74
N THR A 164 -13.33 -2.83 0.13
CA THR A 164 -14.58 -2.48 0.83
C THR A 164 -15.24 -3.72 1.41
N ILE A 165 -15.54 -3.66 2.71
CA ILE A 165 -16.33 -4.66 3.42
C ILE A 165 -17.74 -4.10 3.63
N THR A 166 -18.74 -4.82 3.16
CA THR A 166 -20.14 -4.48 3.36
C THR A 166 -20.65 -5.20 4.60
N LEU A 167 -21.17 -4.45 5.56
CA LEU A 167 -21.79 -4.97 6.78
C LEU A 167 -23.31 -4.90 6.64
N THR A 168 -23.99 -5.99 6.96
CA THR A 168 -25.45 -6.01 7.14
C THR A 168 -25.75 -5.89 8.62
N THR A 169 -26.58 -4.92 9.00
CA THR A 169 -26.93 -4.67 10.40
C THR A 169 -28.44 -4.77 10.62
N LYS A 170 -28.81 -5.13 11.83
CA LYS A 170 -30.19 -5.09 12.31
C LYS A 170 -30.27 -4.31 13.62
N SER A 171 -31.32 -3.52 13.81
CA SER A 171 -31.55 -2.83 15.07
C SER A 171 -31.59 -3.82 16.22
N SER A 172 -30.94 -3.50 17.34
CA SER A 172 -31.15 -4.19 18.59
C SER A 172 -32.58 -3.84 19.06
N SER A 173 -33.55 -4.69 18.74
CA SER A 173 -34.83 -4.58 19.41
C SER A 173 -34.63 -4.92 20.89
N THR A 174 -34.33 -3.93 21.70
CA THR A 174 -34.65 -4.03 23.11
C THR A 174 -36.19 -4.10 23.17
N ASN A 175 -36.70 -5.31 23.24
CA ASN A 175 -38.06 -5.50 23.77
C ASN A 175 -38.07 -4.95 25.21
N ASN A 176 -38.17 -3.65 25.32
CA ASN A 176 -38.67 -3.06 26.54
C ASN A 176 -40.15 -3.39 26.56
N GLY A 177 -40.47 -4.59 27.01
CA GLY A 177 -41.80 -5.01 27.35
C GLY A 177 -42.27 -4.06 28.43
N GLY A 178 -42.82 -2.92 27.99
CA GLY A 178 -43.60 -2.06 28.84
C GLY A 178 -44.77 -2.88 29.36
N ASN A 179 -44.60 -3.41 30.56
CA ASN A 179 -45.70 -3.90 31.37
C ASN A 179 -46.56 -2.67 31.78
N ASN A 180 -47.37 -2.22 30.84
CA ASN A 180 -48.44 -1.27 31.14
C ASN A 180 -49.61 -2.08 31.69
N GLY A 181 -49.43 -2.52 32.94
CA GLY A 181 -50.50 -3.05 33.76
C GLY A 181 -51.46 -1.92 34.09
N ASN A 182 -52.38 -1.67 33.18
CA ASN A 182 -53.58 -0.97 33.45
C ASN A 182 -54.40 -1.79 34.48
N ASN A 183 -54.36 -1.39 35.74
CA ASN A 183 -55.36 -1.83 36.70
C ASN A 183 -56.27 -0.63 37.10
N GLY A 184 -57.26 -0.40 36.27
CA GLY A 184 -58.42 0.34 36.66
C GLY A 184 -59.30 -0.56 37.50
N ASN A 185 -59.61 -0.19 38.66
CA ASN A 185 -60.96 -0.26 39.17
C ASN A 185 -61.08 0.38 40.58
N ASN A 186 -61.78 1.49 40.62
CA ASN A 186 -63.14 1.63 41.15
C ASN A 186 -63.31 1.38 42.66
N GLY A 187 -63.76 2.45 43.27
CA GLY A 187 -64.86 2.30 44.18
C GLY A 187 -64.60 2.47 45.67
N GLY A 188 -65.03 3.59 46.13
CA GLY A 188 -65.87 3.52 47.34
C GLY A 188 -65.27 4.09 48.61
N ASN A 189 -65.55 5.37 48.79
CA ASN A 189 -66.31 5.85 49.93
C ASN A 189 -65.80 5.58 51.36
N GLY A 190 -65.66 6.65 52.05
CA GLY A 190 -66.04 6.64 53.51
C GLY A 190 -64.93 7.02 54.46
N GLY A 191 -65.05 8.23 54.91
CA GLY A 191 -65.16 8.46 56.38
C GLY A 191 -63.87 8.77 57.14
N ASN A 192 -63.66 10.01 57.30
CA ASN A 192 -63.68 10.63 58.63
C ASN A 192 -62.47 10.44 59.58
N ASN A 193 -61.95 11.59 59.88
CA ASN A 193 -61.61 12.03 61.25
C ASN A 193 -60.32 11.66 61.93
N GLY A 194 -59.67 12.69 62.38
CA GLY A 194 -59.02 12.64 63.69
C GLY A 194 -57.50 12.89 63.66
N ASN A 195 -57.16 14.14 63.65
CA ASN A 195 -56.53 14.80 64.81
C ASN A 195 -55.14 14.39 65.28
N ASN A 196 -54.29 15.38 65.20
CA ASN A 196 -53.44 15.80 66.33
C ASN A 196 -52.04 15.20 66.53
N GLY A 197 -51.13 16.12 66.71
CA GLY A 197 -50.06 15.97 67.66
C GLY A 197 -48.67 15.94 67.03
N ASN A 198 -48.08 17.05 66.73
CA ASN A 198 -47.18 17.84 67.56
C ASN A 198 -45.83 17.17 67.93
N ASN A 199 -44.85 17.97 67.67
CA ASN A 199 -43.60 18.07 68.45
C ASN A 199 -42.44 17.22 67.97
N GLY A 200 -41.39 17.81 67.53
CA GLY A 200 -40.45 18.53 68.34
C GLY A 200 -39.11 17.88 68.19
N GLY A 201 -38.13 18.68 67.91
CA GLY A 201 -36.86 18.62 68.55
C GLY A 201 -35.70 18.06 67.72
N ASN A 202 -34.98 18.91 67.13
CA ASN A 202 -33.74 19.50 67.64
C ASN A 202 -32.45 18.58 67.61
N GLY A 203 -31.46 19.16 67.08
CA GLY A 203 -30.13 19.07 67.58
C GLY A 203 -29.21 18.15 66.75
N GLY A 204 -28.28 18.69 66.12
CA GLY A 204 -27.02 19.23 66.51
C GLY A 204 -25.97 18.32 65.95
N ASN A 205 -25.22 18.77 65.12
CA ASN A 205 -23.88 19.38 65.09
C ASN A 205 -22.70 18.46 65.39
N THR A 206 -21.68 18.66 64.60
CA THR A 206 -20.22 18.37 64.79
C THR A 206 -19.80 16.90 64.60
N ASP A 207 -18.76 16.56 63.85
CA ASP A 207 -17.52 17.24 63.45
C ASP A 207 -17.13 16.81 62.05
#